data_a333c206071271fd133517461611b729
#
_entry.id   a333c206071271fd133517461611b729
#
_cell.length_a   1.000
_cell.length_b   1.000
_cell.length_c   1.000
_cell.angle_alpha   90.00
_cell.angle_beta   90.00
_cell.angle_gamma   90.00
#
_symmetry.space_group_name_H-M   'P 1'
#
loop_
_entity.id
_entity.type
_entity.pdbx_description
1 polymer ?
#
loop_
_entity_poly.entity_id
_entity_poly.type
_entity_poly.pdbx_seq_one_letter_code
_entity_poly.pdbx_strand_id
1 'polypeptide(L)'
;MTDKIPAFEELRISPSMLKSVAECPLKFWQSYITKTLPYVESAQKDRGTRLHKFMEDSIDSGVFQYDPDDKSCASAKKFFSFVNAKKQKGWKVKTEVCCGVDMDNVPVEYAKANLRCKIDCLMVAPNGHVLILDWKTGKKYSVDTLQLQVNAMCIYRKLRPDHMVAAFCYLDSDDLTRVDVPVDAVPSINECLRMKPEHIPESSYIDTIMALRSLYRTMKTQKPEPKKNRFCDWCNVPDCPMHKILSLD
;
A
#
# COMPACT_ATOMS: atom_id res chain seq x y z
N MET A 1 -4.98 -8.96 29.91
CA MET A 1 -3.82 -9.55 29.21
C MET A 1 -3.06 -8.40 28.59
N THR A 2 -1.91 -8.07 29.10
CA THR A 2 -1.00 -7.11 28.47
C THR A 2 -0.31 -7.87 27.34
N ASP A 3 -0.94 -7.89 26.15
CA ASP A 3 -0.29 -8.42 24.96
C ASP A 3 1.02 -7.67 24.81
N LYS A 4 2.11 -8.42 24.80
CA LYS A 4 3.45 -7.87 24.72
C LYS A 4 3.58 -7.15 23.39
N ILE A 5 3.60 -5.81 23.43
CA ILE A 5 3.83 -5.00 22.24
C ILE A 5 5.18 -5.43 21.66
N PRO A 6 5.26 -5.91 20.39
CA PRO A 6 6.51 -6.36 19.80
C PRO A 6 7.54 -5.22 19.76
N ALA A 7 8.81 -5.49 19.66
CA ALA A 7 9.80 -4.45 19.43
C ALA A 7 9.57 -3.75 18.08
N PHE A 8 9.96 -2.47 17.95
CA PHE A 8 9.77 -1.73 16.70
C PHE A 8 10.46 -2.43 15.53
N GLU A 9 11.63 -3.00 15.78
CA GLU A 9 12.47 -3.74 14.83
C GLU A 9 11.85 -5.08 14.40
N GLU A 10 10.86 -5.57 15.17
CA GLU A 10 10.12 -6.80 14.83
C GLU A 10 8.90 -6.53 13.96
N LEU A 11 8.55 -5.26 13.75
CA LEU A 11 7.39 -4.90 12.94
C LEU A 11 7.56 -5.33 11.47
N ARG A 12 6.46 -5.81 10.93
CA ARG A 12 6.31 -6.13 9.51
C ARG A 12 5.45 -5.04 8.85
N ILE A 13 6.10 -3.92 8.54
CA ILE A 13 5.46 -2.71 8.05
C ILE A 13 4.99 -2.93 6.60
N SER A 14 3.73 -2.56 6.32
CA SER A 14 3.14 -2.60 4.98
C SER A 14 2.53 -1.24 4.62
N PRO A 15 2.28 -0.95 3.33
CA PRO A 15 1.59 0.28 2.93
C PRO A 15 0.26 0.52 3.65
N SER A 16 -0.55 -0.52 3.82
CA SER A 16 -1.83 -0.44 4.54
C SER A 16 -1.66 -0.13 6.03
N MET A 17 -0.60 -0.67 6.64
CA MET A 17 -0.25 -0.36 8.02
C MET A 17 0.16 1.11 8.18
N LEU A 18 1.02 1.62 7.31
CA LEU A 18 1.44 3.02 7.30
C LEU A 18 0.25 3.96 7.08
N LYS A 19 -0.62 3.64 6.13
CA LYS A 19 -1.84 4.38 5.89
C LYS A 19 -2.74 4.43 7.13
N SER A 20 -2.89 3.32 7.83
CA SER A 20 -3.69 3.26 9.07
C SER A 20 -3.12 4.16 10.17
N VAL A 21 -1.79 4.25 10.30
CA VAL A 21 -1.14 5.19 11.23
C VAL A 21 -1.50 6.63 10.91
N ALA A 22 -1.40 7.02 9.64
CA ALA A 22 -1.71 8.38 9.19
C ALA A 22 -3.20 8.73 9.37
N GLU A 23 -4.10 7.77 9.16
CA GLU A 23 -5.54 7.95 9.28
C GLU A 23 -6.01 8.03 10.74
N CYS A 24 -5.66 7.03 11.56
CA CYS A 24 -6.11 6.97 12.96
C CYS A 24 -5.20 6.05 13.80
N PRO A 25 -4.44 6.61 14.76
CA PRO A 25 -3.58 5.84 15.66
C PRO A 25 -4.30 4.74 16.44
N LEU A 26 -5.53 5.00 16.92
CA LEU A 26 -6.32 4.00 17.65
C LEU A 26 -6.71 2.81 16.75
N LYS A 27 -7.17 3.08 15.52
CA LYS A 27 -7.50 2.03 14.55
C LYS A 27 -6.27 1.19 14.20
N PHE A 28 -5.13 1.85 13.96
CA PHE A 28 -3.86 1.18 13.74
C PHE A 28 -3.51 0.23 14.90
N TRP A 29 -3.57 0.72 16.14
CA TRP A 29 -3.23 -0.05 17.32
C TRP A 29 -4.12 -1.30 17.47
N GLN A 30 -5.44 -1.16 17.28
CA GLN A 30 -6.35 -2.30 17.36
C GLN A 30 -6.20 -3.28 16.18
N SER A 31 -5.89 -2.79 14.98
CA SER A 31 -5.77 -3.65 13.78
C SER A 31 -4.47 -4.44 13.74
N TYR A 32 -3.35 -3.80 14.11
CA TYR A 32 -2.02 -4.34 13.83
C TYR A 32 -1.23 -4.73 15.08
N ILE A 33 -1.50 -4.10 16.20
CA ILE A 33 -0.76 -4.36 17.45
C ILE A 33 -1.50 -5.34 18.33
N THR A 34 -2.70 -5.00 18.79
CA THR A 34 -3.49 -5.87 19.66
C THR A 34 -4.35 -6.88 18.92
N LYS A 35 -4.60 -6.63 17.62
CA LYS A 35 -5.45 -7.47 16.77
C LYS A 35 -6.86 -7.69 17.33
N THR A 36 -7.36 -6.70 18.05
CA THR A 36 -8.69 -6.73 18.71
C THR A 36 -9.78 -6.14 17.83
N LEU A 37 -9.44 -5.50 16.70
CA LEU A 37 -10.43 -4.94 15.80
C LEU A 37 -11.24 -6.06 15.12
N PRO A 38 -12.58 -6.08 15.25
CA PRO A 38 -13.40 -7.09 14.60
C PRO A 38 -13.26 -7.02 13.08
N TYR A 39 -13.15 -8.17 12.44
CA TYR A 39 -13.25 -8.24 10.99
C TYR A 39 -14.69 -7.98 10.55
N VAL A 40 -14.86 -7.07 9.62
CA VAL A 40 -16.16 -6.79 9.00
C VAL A 40 -16.06 -7.10 7.52
N GLU A 41 -16.91 -8.03 7.08
CA GLU A 41 -17.09 -8.31 5.65
C GLU A 41 -17.68 -7.11 4.93
N SER A 42 -17.25 -6.90 3.69
CA SER A 42 -17.71 -5.80 2.87
C SER A 42 -17.74 -6.23 1.40
N ALA A 43 -18.89 -6.11 0.78
CA ALA A 43 -19.09 -6.44 -0.63
C ALA A 43 -18.11 -5.67 -1.54
N GLN A 44 -17.74 -4.43 -1.18
CA GLN A 44 -16.72 -3.66 -1.92
C GLN A 44 -15.35 -4.29 -1.83
N LYS A 45 -14.95 -4.77 -0.63
CA LYS A 45 -13.65 -5.43 -0.43
C LYS A 45 -13.61 -6.75 -1.19
N ASP A 46 -14.67 -7.53 -1.11
CA ASP A 46 -14.77 -8.83 -1.81
C ASP A 46 -14.74 -8.63 -3.32
N ARG A 47 -15.46 -7.61 -3.82
CA ARG A 47 -15.41 -7.23 -5.24
C ARG A 47 -13.98 -6.81 -5.63
N GLY A 48 -13.31 -6.01 -4.81
CA GLY A 48 -11.91 -5.63 -5.03
C GLY A 48 -11.01 -6.87 -5.15
N THR A 49 -11.11 -7.79 -4.20
CA THR A 49 -10.33 -9.03 -4.19
C THR A 49 -10.57 -9.88 -5.45
N ARG A 50 -11.85 -10.03 -5.87
CA ARG A 50 -12.18 -10.77 -7.10
C ARG A 50 -11.60 -10.12 -8.35
N LEU A 51 -11.66 -8.77 -8.45
CA LEU A 51 -11.09 -8.04 -9.58
C LEU A 51 -9.57 -8.15 -9.67
N HIS A 52 -8.86 -8.05 -8.52
CA HIS A 52 -7.42 -8.28 -8.50
C HIS A 52 -7.06 -9.69 -8.96
N LYS A 53 -7.77 -10.71 -8.43
CA LYS A 53 -7.56 -12.10 -8.85
C LYS A 53 -7.87 -12.32 -10.33
N PHE A 54 -8.93 -11.71 -10.84
CA PHE A 54 -9.27 -11.76 -12.25
C PHE A 54 -8.17 -11.14 -13.14
N MET A 55 -7.62 -9.96 -12.75
CA MET A 55 -6.53 -9.32 -13.49
C MET A 55 -5.26 -10.16 -13.47
N GLU A 56 -4.90 -10.75 -12.32
CA GLU A 56 -3.81 -11.71 -12.19
C GLU A 56 -3.97 -12.87 -13.18
N ASP A 57 -5.09 -13.60 -13.11
CA ASP A 57 -5.36 -14.78 -13.92
C ASP A 57 -5.37 -14.44 -15.43
N SER A 58 -5.95 -13.29 -15.79
CA SER A 58 -5.98 -12.85 -17.20
C SER A 58 -4.59 -12.51 -17.72
N ILE A 59 -3.78 -11.80 -16.94
CA ILE A 59 -2.42 -11.43 -17.34
C ILE A 59 -1.53 -12.67 -17.45
N ASP A 60 -1.64 -13.60 -16.53
CA ASP A 60 -0.82 -14.81 -16.51
C ASP A 60 -1.19 -15.76 -17.65
N SER A 61 -2.49 -15.99 -17.88
CA SER A 61 -2.98 -16.85 -18.97
C SER A 61 -2.89 -16.19 -20.37
N GLY A 62 -2.90 -14.86 -20.42
CA GLY A 62 -3.02 -14.11 -21.68
C GLY A 62 -4.44 -14.09 -22.24
N VAL A 63 -5.45 -14.54 -21.50
CA VAL A 63 -6.86 -14.62 -21.90
C VAL A 63 -7.72 -13.70 -21.04
N PHE A 64 -8.50 -12.81 -21.67
CA PHE A 64 -9.43 -11.93 -21.00
C PHE A 64 -10.86 -12.47 -21.14
N GLN A 65 -11.41 -12.97 -20.05
CA GLN A 65 -12.80 -13.46 -19.99
C GLN A 65 -13.46 -12.90 -18.73
N TYR A 66 -14.06 -11.72 -18.83
CA TYR A 66 -14.73 -11.05 -17.74
C TYR A 66 -16.19 -10.74 -18.10
N ASP A 67 -17.02 -10.63 -17.09
CA ASP A 67 -18.43 -10.27 -17.23
C ASP A 67 -18.57 -8.92 -17.95
N PRO A 68 -19.15 -8.88 -19.16
CA PRO A 68 -19.28 -7.65 -19.93
C PRO A 68 -20.19 -6.61 -19.26
N ASP A 69 -21.10 -7.04 -18.37
CA ASP A 69 -22.05 -6.17 -17.68
C ASP A 69 -21.45 -5.55 -16.40
N ASP A 70 -20.29 -6.02 -15.93
CA ASP A 70 -19.58 -5.36 -14.83
C ASP A 70 -18.99 -4.02 -15.30
N LYS A 71 -19.26 -2.97 -14.53
CA LYS A 71 -18.79 -1.59 -14.83
C LYS A 71 -17.28 -1.47 -15.00
N SER A 72 -16.50 -2.40 -14.48
CA SER A 72 -15.02 -2.42 -14.60
C SER A 72 -14.52 -3.14 -15.85
N CYS A 73 -15.41 -3.81 -16.60
CA CYS A 73 -15.01 -4.65 -17.72
C CYS A 73 -14.21 -3.87 -18.77
N ALA A 74 -14.68 -2.70 -19.18
CA ALA A 74 -14.04 -1.89 -20.20
C ALA A 74 -12.62 -1.45 -19.78
N SER A 75 -12.49 -0.92 -18.57
CA SER A 75 -11.20 -0.45 -18.03
C SER A 75 -10.24 -1.61 -17.78
N ALA A 76 -10.73 -2.72 -17.20
CA ALA A 76 -9.94 -3.92 -16.98
C ALA A 76 -9.40 -4.47 -18.31
N LYS A 77 -10.22 -4.52 -19.37
CA LYS A 77 -9.83 -4.94 -20.70
C LYS A 77 -8.77 -4.03 -21.31
N LYS A 78 -8.88 -2.72 -21.11
CA LYS A 78 -7.90 -1.75 -21.57
C LYS A 78 -6.53 -1.95 -20.91
N PHE A 79 -6.50 -2.08 -19.58
CA PHE A 79 -5.26 -2.34 -18.85
C PHE A 79 -4.66 -3.71 -19.19
N PHE A 80 -5.48 -4.76 -19.27
CA PHE A 80 -5.04 -6.07 -19.75
C PHE A 80 -4.39 -5.98 -21.15
N SER A 81 -5.06 -5.31 -22.10
CA SER A 81 -4.56 -5.15 -23.47
C SER A 81 -3.23 -4.40 -23.50
N PHE A 82 -3.08 -3.36 -22.66
CA PHE A 82 -1.83 -2.63 -22.50
C PHE A 82 -0.70 -3.56 -22.00
N VAL A 83 -0.94 -4.31 -20.93
CA VAL A 83 0.05 -5.24 -20.34
C VAL A 83 0.43 -6.32 -21.38
N ASN A 84 -0.55 -6.91 -22.06
CA ASN A 84 -0.33 -7.96 -23.05
C ASN A 84 0.46 -7.45 -24.25
N ALA A 85 0.16 -6.26 -24.75
CA ALA A 85 0.95 -5.62 -25.81
C ALA A 85 2.42 -5.37 -25.40
N LYS A 86 2.68 -5.09 -24.13
CA LYS A 86 4.04 -4.98 -23.60
C LYS A 86 4.73 -6.35 -23.51
N LYS A 87 4.03 -7.40 -23.07
CA LYS A 87 4.55 -8.80 -23.10
C LYS A 87 5.00 -9.17 -24.52
N GLN A 88 4.18 -8.87 -25.54
CA GLN A 88 4.52 -9.14 -26.95
C GLN A 88 5.75 -8.36 -27.44
N LYS A 89 6.05 -7.20 -26.82
CA LYS A 89 7.25 -6.40 -27.09
C LYS A 89 8.47 -6.82 -26.23
N GLY A 90 8.42 -7.99 -25.60
CA GLY A 90 9.53 -8.56 -24.84
C GLY A 90 9.67 -8.05 -23.40
N TRP A 91 8.66 -7.34 -22.86
CA TRP A 91 8.65 -6.98 -21.43
C TRP A 91 8.44 -8.24 -20.59
N LYS A 92 9.22 -8.35 -19.53
CA LYS A 92 8.98 -9.35 -18.49
C LYS A 92 7.88 -8.84 -17.58
N VAL A 93 6.78 -9.58 -17.47
CA VAL A 93 5.62 -9.23 -16.63
C VAL A 93 5.45 -10.29 -15.55
N LYS A 94 5.25 -9.86 -14.32
CA LYS A 94 4.93 -10.71 -13.15
C LYS A 94 3.78 -10.09 -12.37
N THR A 95 2.84 -10.91 -11.95
CA THR A 95 1.71 -10.54 -11.11
C THR A 95 1.98 -10.91 -9.65
N GLU A 96 1.29 -10.27 -8.72
CA GLU A 96 1.27 -10.58 -7.29
C GLU A 96 2.68 -10.71 -6.67
N VAL A 97 3.60 -9.80 -7.05
CA VAL A 97 5.01 -9.85 -6.64
C VAL A 97 5.18 -9.44 -5.19
N CYS A 98 5.54 -10.41 -4.35
CA CYS A 98 5.93 -10.16 -2.97
C CYS A 98 7.39 -9.70 -2.89
N CYS A 99 7.64 -8.56 -2.28
CA CYS A 99 8.98 -8.04 -2.05
C CYS A 99 9.06 -7.28 -0.73
N GLY A 100 10.28 -7.11 -0.25
CA GLY A 100 10.54 -6.37 0.96
C GLY A 100 12.01 -6.12 1.21
N VAL A 101 12.26 -5.22 2.16
CA VAL A 101 13.58 -4.80 2.60
C VAL A 101 13.63 -4.83 4.13
N ASP A 102 14.83 -4.92 4.66
CA ASP A 102 15.08 -4.76 6.09
C ASP A 102 15.11 -3.27 6.52
N MET A 103 15.53 -3.01 7.75
CA MET A 103 15.60 -1.64 8.31
C MET A 103 16.62 -0.74 7.57
N ASP A 104 17.58 -1.32 6.89
CA ASP A 104 18.62 -0.61 6.13
C ASP A 104 18.39 -0.62 4.61
N ASN A 105 17.15 -0.98 4.19
CA ASN A 105 16.75 -1.11 2.79
C ASN A 105 17.51 -2.19 2.00
N VAL A 106 18.07 -3.19 2.67
CA VAL A 106 18.63 -4.35 1.99
C VAL A 106 17.49 -5.28 1.59
N PRO A 107 17.41 -5.74 0.33
CA PRO A 107 16.40 -6.69 -0.11
C PRO A 107 16.51 -8.02 0.65
N VAL A 108 15.42 -8.46 1.22
CA VAL A 108 15.30 -9.72 1.97
C VAL A 108 14.06 -10.50 1.56
N GLU A 109 13.95 -11.73 2.02
CA GLU A 109 12.72 -12.52 1.85
C GLU A 109 11.52 -11.80 2.48
N TYR A 110 10.37 -11.85 1.82
CA TYR A 110 9.13 -11.19 2.25
C TYR A 110 8.76 -11.47 3.71
N ALA A 111 8.95 -12.71 4.15
CA ALA A 111 8.65 -13.11 5.53
C ALA A 111 9.59 -12.47 6.58
N LYS A 112 10.81 -12.12 6.18
CA LYS A 112 11.84 -11.52 7.05
C LYS A 112 11.87 -9.98 6.97
N ALA A 113 11.19 -9.40 5.98
CA ALA A 113 11.25 -7.98 5.69
C ALA A 113 10.61 -7.12 6.80
N ASN A 114 11.25 -6.02 7.15
CA ASN A 114 10.68 -4.98 8.01
C ASN A 114 9.70 -4.08 7.25
N LEU A 115 10.03 -3.72 6.02
CA LEU A 115 9.12 -3.04 5.12
C LEU A 115 8.84 -3.96 3.93
N ARG A 116 7.56 -4.23 3.68
CA ARG A 116 7.14 -5.20 2.68
C ARG A 116 5.92 -4.73 1.91
N CYS A 117 5.85 -5.13 0.66
CA CYS A 117 4.70 -4.85 -0.20
C CYS A 117 4.39 -6.04 -1.11
N LYS A 118 3.16 -6.05 -1.60
CA LYS A 118 2.68 -6.94 -2.64
C LYS A 118 2.28 -6.07 -3.82
N ILE A 119 2.83 -6.34 -4.98
CA ILE A 119 2.65 -5.55 -6.20
C ILE A 119 1.77 -6.34 -7.15
N ASP A 120 0.65 -5.74 -7.55
CA ASP A 120 -0.32 -6.43 -8.40
C ASP A 120 0.26 -6.77 -9.78
N CYS A 121 1.00 -5.84 -10.40
CA CYS A 121 1.66 -6.10 -11.67
C CYS A 121 3.00 -5.35 -11.77
N LEU A 122 4.07 -6.10 -11.92
CA LEU A 122 5.43 -5.61 -12.14
C LEU A 122 5.86 -5.91 -13.57
N MET A 123 6.31 -4.88 -14.28
CA MET A 123 6.74 -4.98 -15.67
C MET A 123 8.16 -4.44 -15.82
N VAL A 124 9.04 -5.21 -16.46
CA VAL A 124 10.44 -4.83 -16.72
C VAL A 124 10.67 -4.86 -18.24
N ALA A 125 11.03 -3.72 -18.78
CA ALA A 125 11.33 -3.56 -20.20
C ALA A 125 12.67 -4.23 -20.58
N PRO A 126 12.91 -4.53 -21.85
CA PRO A 126 14.20 -5.05 -22.31
C PRO A 126 15.40 -4.12 -22.01
N ASN A 127 15.16 -2.81 -21.96
CA ASN A 127 16.17 -1.80 -21.58
C ASN A 127 16.28 -1.56 -20.06
N GLY A 128 15.65 -2.38 -19.22
CA GLY A 128 15.72 -2.26 -17.76
C GLY A 128 14.75 -1.27 -17.13
N HIS A 129 13.98 -0.50 -17.89
CA HIS A 129 12.95 0.37 -17.30
C HIS A 129 11.87 -0.46 -16.59
N VAL A 130 11.36 0.06 -15.48
CA VAL A 130 10.38 -0.62 -14.63
C VAL A 130 9.06 0.14 -14.59
N LEU A 131 7.96 -0.59 -14.69
CA LEU A 131 6.61 -0.10 -14.48
C LEU A 131 5.92 -0.95 -13.42
N ILE A 132 5.37 -0.29 -12.41
CA ILE A 132 4.57 -0.88 -11.35
C ILE A 132 3.13 -0.44 -11.54
N LEU A 133 2.21 -1.39 -11.65
CA LEU A 133 0.78 -1.12 -11.70
C LEU A 133 0.11 -1.72 -10.46
N ASP A 134 -0.77 -0.95 -9.86
CA ASP A 134 -1.57 -1.32 -8.70
C ASP A 134 -3.05 -1.09 -9.05
N TRP A 135 -3.86 -2.15 -8.99
CA TRP A 135 -5.27 -2.09 -9.35
C TRP A 135 -6.09 -1.47 -8.23
N LYS A 136 -6.96 -0.52 -8.59
CA LYS A 136 -7.89 0.11 -7.66
C LYS A 136 -9.31 -0.04 -8.13
N THR A 137 -10.19 -0.40 -7.18
CA THR A 137 -11.64 -0.41 -7.38
C THR A 137 -12.28 0.76 -6.64
N GLY A 138 -13.46 1.20 -7.10
CA GLY A 138 -14.16 2.33 -6.52
C GLY A 138 -13.71 3.69 -7.07
N LYS A 139 -14.20 4.76 -6.41
CA LYS A 139 -13.94 6.14 -6.84
C LYS A 139 -12.56 6.62 -6.38
N LYS A 140 -11.94 7.45 -7.19
CA LYS A 140 -10.72 8.18 -6.83
C LYS A 140 -11.06 9.33 -5.88
N TYR A 141 -10.82 9.17 -4.58
CA TYR A 141 -11.14 10.20 -3.58
C TYR A 141 -9.96 11.12 -3.26
N SER A 142 -8.74 10.63 -3.34
CA SER A 142 -7.52 11.40 -3.10
C SER A 142 -6.32 10.67 -3.69
N VAL A 143 -5.29 11.42 -4.04
CA VAL A 143 -4.03 10.85 -4.49
C VAL A 143 -3.15 10.63 -3.25
N ASP A 144 -3.29 9.45 -2.62
CA ASP A 144 -2.35 9.00 -1.61
C ASP A 144 -1.31 8.12 -2.29
N THR A 145 -0.12 8.66 -2.49
CA THR A 145 0.98 7.99 -3.21
C THR A 145 1.84 7.11 -2.32
N LEU A 146 1.58 7.05 -1.02
CA LEU A 146 2.39 6.32 -0.05
C LEU A 146 2.61 4.84 -0.44
N GLN A 147 1.56 4.17 -0.91
CA GLN A 147 1.66 2.79 -1.36
C GLN A 147 2.60 2.66 -2.56
N LEU A 148 2.48 3.55 -3.55
CA LEU A 148 3.34 3.54 -4.74
C LEU A 148 4.80 3.84 -4.38
N GLN A 149 5.05 4.74 -3.43
CA GLN A 149 6.40 5.04 -2.94
C GLN A 149 7.03 3.80 -2.28
N VAL A 150 6.30 3.09 -1.41
CA VAL A 150 6.79 1.86 -0.77
C VAL A 150 7.05 0.77 -1.80
N ASN A 151 6.11 0.55 -2.73
CA ASN A 151 6.27 -0.44 -3.80
C ASN A 151 7.52 -0.14 -4.63
N ALA A 152 7.66 1.10 -5.07
CA ALA A 152 8.78 1.55 -5.87
C ALA A 152 10.11 1.39 -5.14
N MET A 153 10.19 1.78 -3.85
CA MET A 153 11.40 1.63 -3.06
C MET A 153 11.84 0.15 -2.95
N CYS A 154 10.92 -0.76 -2.61
CA CYS A 154 11.25 -2.18 -2.52
C CYS A 154 11.79 -2.74 -3.85
N ILE A 155 11.20 -2.31 -4.98
CA ILE A 155 11.63 -2.74 -6.31
C ILE A 155 12.95 -2.09 -6.69
N TYR A 156 13.14 -0.80 -6.42
CA TYR A 156 14.40 -0.12 -6.72
C TYR A 156 15.58 -0.80 -6.03
N ARG A 157 15.45 -1.11 -4.74
CA ARG A 157 16.51 -1.80 -3.99
C ARG A 157 16.85 -3.18 -4.54
N LYS A 158 15.86 -3.86 -5.14
CA LYS A 158 16.01 -5.18 -5.72
C LYS A 158 16.56 -5.17 -7.16
N LEU A 159 16.12 -4.23 -7.99
CA LEU A 159 16.39 -4.24 -9.44
C LEU A 159 17.34 -3.13 -9.90
N ARG A 160 17.48 -2.04 -9.13
CA ARG A 160 18.32 -0.87 -9.46
C ARG A 160 18.07 -0.32 -10.88
N PRO A 161 16.79 -0.05 -11.26
CA PRO A 161 16.50 0.45 -12.59
C PRO A 161 16.94 1.91 -12.75
N ASP A 162 17.34 2.30 -13.97
CA ASP A 162 17.65 3.70 -14.31
C ASP A 162 16.37 4.56 -14.38
N HIS A 163 15.23 3.94 -14.68
CA HIS A 163 13.95 4.63 -14.78
C HIS A 163 12.82 3.75 -14.26
N MET A 164 11.98 4.31 -13.40
CA MET A 164 10.84 3.61 -12.82
C MET A 164 9.61 4.51 -12.71
N VAL A 165 8.46 3.94 -13.06
CA VAL A 165 7.16 4.56 -12.92
C VAL A 165 6.28 3.65 -12.08
N ALA A 166 5.53 4.22 -11.15
CA ALA A 166 4.48 3.52 -10.41
C ALA A 166 3.13 4.19 -10.66
N ALA A 167 2.07 3.41 -10.83
CA ALA A 167 0.75 3.94 -11.12
C ALA A 167 -0.37 3.17 -10.44
N PHE A 168 -1.38 3.91 -9.96
CA PHE A 168 -2.70 3.36 -9.66
C PHE A 168 -3.54 3.32 -10.93
N CYS A 169 -4.13 2.18 -11.21
CA CYS A 169 -5.04 1.94 -12.33
C CYS A 169 -6.44 1.71 -11.78
N TYR A 170 -7.33 2.70 -11.98
CA TYR A 170 -8.70 2.65 -11.46
C TYR A 170 -9.62 1.90 -12.41
N LEU A 171 -9.99 0.66 -12.03
CA LEU A 171 -10.78 -0.23 -12.87
C LEU A 171 -12.25 0.21 -13.04
N ASP A 172 -12.77 1.07 -12.16
CA ASP A 172 -14.16 1.55 -12.23
C ASP A 172 -14.34 2.86 -13.01
N SER A 173 -13.26 3.58 -13.35
CA SER A 173 -13.34 4.91 -13.98
C SER A 173 -12.38 5.14 -15.12
N ASP A 174 -11.53 4.15 -15.44
CA ASP A 174 -10.48 4.27 -16.46
C ASP A 174 -9.43 5.35 -16.15
N ASP A 175 -9.41 5.82 -14.90
CA ASP A 175 -8.42 6.80 -14.44
C ASP A 175 -7.07 6.16 -14.18
N LEU A 176 -6.03 6.96 -14.39
CA LEU A 176 -4.66 6.63 -14.04
C LEU A 176 -4.09 7.69 -13.11
N THR A 177 -3.45 7.28 -12.02
CA THR A 177 -2.59 8.16 -11.23
C THR A 177 -1.17 7.66 -11.33
N ARG A 178 -0.33 8.39 -12.05
CA ARG A 178 1.08 8.09 -12.25
C ARG A 178 1.93 8.88 -11.27
N VAL A 179 2.96 8.24 -10.75
CA VAL A 179 4.02 8.85 -9.93
C VAL A 179 5.35 8.45 -10.53
N ASP A 180 6.14 9.41 -10.93
CA ASP A 180 7.56 9.23 -11.18
C ASP A 180 8.25 9.27 -9.81
N VAL A 181 8.81 8.15 -9.39
CA VAL A 181 9.39 8.03 -8.05
C VAL A 181 10.89 8.25 -8.16
N PRO A 182 11.43 9.34 -7.60
CA PRO A 182 12.87 9.51 -7.47
C PRO A 182 13.37 8.56 -6.38
N VAL A 183 13.69 7.34 -6.78
CA VAL A 183 13.90 6.21 -5.87
C VAL A 183 15.26 6.16 -5.20
N ASP A 184 16.24 6.80 -5.79
CA ASP A 184 17.58 7.00 -5.24
C ASP A 184 17.59 7.91 -3.99
N ALA A 185 16.56 8.74 -3.85
CA ALA A 185 16.39 9.67 -2.73
C ALA A 185 15.53 9.12 -1.56
N VAL A 186 15.03 7.88 -1.63
CA VAL A 186 14.21 7.33 -0.54
C VAL A 186 15.09 6.70 0.54
N PRO A 187 15.14 7.32 1.75
CA PRO A 187 15.99 6.82 2.83
C PRO A 187 15.46 5.51 3.40
N SER A 188 16.34 4.73 4.02
CA SER A 188 15.96 3.54 4.80
C SER A 188 15.18 3.92 6.06
N ILE A 189 14.51 2.95 6.67
CA ILE A 189 13.85 3.18 7.97
C ILE A 189 14.87 3.69 8.98
N ASN A 190 16.05 3.07 9.07
CA ASN A 190 17.10 3.48 9.98
C ASN A 190 17.63 4.89 9.70
N GLU A 191 17.77 5.28 8.42
CA GLU A 191 18.12 6.65 8.05
C GLU A 191 17.03 7.64 8.46
N CYS A 192 15.73 7.37 8.17
CA CYS A 192 14.61 8.18 8.64
C CYS A 192 14.66 8.38 10.17
N LEU A 193 14.96 7.31 10.92
CA LEU A 193 14.98 7.34 12.37
C LEU A 193 16.15 8.16 12.96
N ARG A 194 17.19 8.44 12.19
CA ARG A 194 18.35 9.26 12.57
C ARG A 194 18.26 10.70 12.07
N MET A 195 17.34 11.01 11.18
CA MET A 195 17.15 12.37 10.65
C MET A 195 16.79 13.34 11.77
N LYS A 196 17.35 14.53 11.71
CA LYS A 196 16.92 15.65 12.54
C LYS A 196 15.71 16.31 11.89
N PRO A 197 14.76 16.84 12.71
CA PRO A 197 13.52 17.43 12.19
C PRO A 197 13.73 18.46 11.08
N GLU A 198 14.77 19.27 11.19
CA GLU A 198 15.14 20.33 10.21
C GLU A 198 15.66 19.81 8.88
N HIS A 199 16.00 18.52 8.79
CA HIS A 199 16.54 17.89 7.58
C HIS A 199 15.59 16.85 6.96
N ILE A 200 14.34 16.79 7.43
CA ILE A 200 13.36 15.84 6.90
C ILE A 200 12.78 16.41 5.59
N PRO A 201 13.05 15.79 4.43
CA PRO A 201 12.44 16.20 3.18
C PRO A 201 10.93 15.93 3.21
N GLU A 202 10.16 16.77 2.54
CA GLU A 202 8.71 16.55 2.38
C GLU A 202 8.45 15.22 1.66
N SER A 203 7.98 14.23 2.41
CA SER A 203 7.66 12.91 1.89
C SER A 203 6.65 12.21 2.79
N SER A 204 5.53 11.80 2.23
CA SER A 204 4.50 11.07 2.98
C SER A 204 5.02 9.76 3.59
N TYR A 205 6.03 9.15 2.99
CA TYR A 205 6.69 7.96 3.52
C TYR A 205 7.48 8.27 4.80
N ILE A 206 8.37 9.26 4.73
CA ILE A 206 9.24 9.64 5.87
C ILE A 206 8.37 10.10 7.04
N ASP A 207 7.42 11.00 6.80
CA ASP A 207 6.51 11.51 7.81
C ASP A 207 5.75 10.38 8.49
N THR A 208 5.30 9.40 7.70
CA THR A 208 4.54 8.26 8.25
C THR A 208 5.44 7.31 9.05
N ILE A 209 6.68 7.09 8.66
CA ILE A 209 7.65 6.29 9.45
C ILE A 209 7.97 6.99 10.77
N MET A 210 8.15 8.31 10.75
CA MET A 210 8.40 9.09 11.97
C MET A 210 7.18 9.10 12.89
N ALA A 211 5.97 9.26 12.33
CA ALA A 211 4.72 9.17 13.08
C ALA A 211 4.52 7.79 13.70
N LEU A 212 4.79 6.71 12.95
CA LEU A 212 4.74 5.34 13.46
C LEU A 212 5.70 5.14 14.63
N ARG A 213 6.93 5.64 14.53
CA ARG A 213 7.92 5.54 15.63
C ARG A 213 7.45 6.30 16.87
N SER A 214 6.99 7.54 16.71
CA SER A 214 6.48 8.36 17.80
C SER A 214 5.31 7.66 18.50
N LEU A 215 4.33 7.21 17.72
CA LEU A 215 3.19 6.45 18.21
C LEU A 215 3.64 5.18 18.95
N TYR A 216 4.64 4.47 18.43
CA TYR A 216 5.13 3.25 19.04
C TYR A 216 5.78 3.46 20.40
N ARG A 217 6.41 4.62 20.63
CA ARG A 217 6.96 5.00 21.92
C ARG A 217 5.84 5.26 22.94
N THR A 218 4.78 5.96 22.54
CA THR A 218 3.65 6.28 23.44
C THR A 218 2.78 5.06 23.76
N MET A 219 2.59 4.15 22.81
CA MET A 219 1.79 2.93 22.99
C MET A 219 2.30 2.00 24.11
N LYS A 220 3.58 2.12 24.49
CA LYS A 220 4.15 1.35 25.60
C LYS A 220 3.57 1.73 26.96
N THR A 221 3.04 2.95 27.08
CA THR A 221 2.56 3.52 28.33
C THR A 221 1.07 3.82 28.35
N GLN A 222 0.49 4.06 27.17
CA GLN A 222 -0.92 4.43 27.07
C GLN A 222 -1.54 3.98 25.73
N LYS A 223 -2.86 3.74 25.76
CA LYS A 223 -3.65 3.49 24.55
C LYS A 223 -3.65 4.73 23.67
N PRO A 224 -3.43 4.60 22.35
CA PRO A 224 -3.46 5.75 21.44
C PRO A 224 -4.82 6.42 21.36
N GLU A 225 -4.80 7.75 21.23
CA GLU A 225 -6.01 8.53 21.03
C GLU A 225 -6.57 8.37 19.61
N PRO A 226 -7.90 8.39 19.44
CA PRO A 226 -8.51 8.38 18.14
C PRO A 226 -8.31 9.72 17.42
N LYS A 227 -8.15 9.66 16.09
CA LYS A 227 -8.09 10.84 15.23
C LYS A 227 -9.31 10.87 14.33
N LYS A 228 -10.12 11.94 14.43
CA LYS A 228 -11.29 12.14 13.55
C LYS A 228 -10.83 12.29 12.10
N ASN A 229 -11.46 11.53 11.22
CA ASN A 229 -11.23 11.59 9.78
C ASN A 229 -12.50 11.21 9.01
N ARG A 230 -12.49 11.37 7.69
CA ARG A 230 -13.64 11.11 6.81
C ARG A 230 -14.15 9.66 6.79
N PHE A 231 -13.43 8.73 7.39
CA PHE A 231 -13.82 7.31 7.44
C PHE A 231 -14.42 6.92 8.79
N CYS A 232 -14.62 7.86 9.71
CA CYS A 232 -15.17 7.56 11.03
C CYS A 232 -16.59 6.95 10.95
N ASP A 233 -17.39 7.38 9.97
CA ASP A 233 -18.77 6.89 9.79
C ASP A 233 -18.85 5.40 9.41
N TRP A 234 -17.78 4.87 8.84
CA TRP A 234 -17.65 3.45 8.44
C TRP A 234 -16.59 2.69 9.27
N CYS A 235 -16.13 3.31 10.34
CA CYS A 235 -15.10 2.73 11.17
C CYS A 235 -15.70 1.73 12.16
N ASN A 236 -15.07 0.57 12.27
CA ASN A 236 -15.52 -0.52 13.14
C ASN A 236 -14.76 -0.59 14.48
N VAL A 237 -14.09 0.49 14.89
CA VAL A 237 -13.42 0.58 16.19
C VAL A 237 -14.47 0.63 17.31
N PRO A 238 -14.57 -0.40 18.18
CA PRO A 238 -15.57 -0.41 19.24
C PRO A 238 -15.37 0.76 20.22
N ASP A 239 -16.49 1.32 20.70
CA ASP A 239 -16.50 2.38 21.72
C ASP A 239 -15.61 3.59 21.40
N CYS A 240 -15.41 3.89 20.12
CA CYS A 240 -14.65 5.05 19.70
C CYS A 240 -15.44 6.34 19.98
N PRO A 241 -14.90 7.29 20.76
CA PRO A 241 -15.62 8.52 21.07
C PRO A 241 -15.94 9.39 19.84
N MET A 242 -15.22 9.17 18.72
CA MET A 242 -15.47 9.89 17.46
C MET A 242 -16.76 9.46 16.76
N HIS A 243 -17.32 8.27 17.06
CA HIS A 243 -18.63 7.84 16.55
C HIS A 243 -19.80 8.56 17.24
N LYS A 244 -19.65 8.93 18.52
CA LYS A 244 -20.71 9.53 19.34
C LYS A 244 -21.01 10.99 19.00
N ILE A 245 -20.11 11.66 18.27
CA ILE A 245 -20.26 13.08 17.90
C ILE A 245 -21.24 13.25 16.74
N LEU A 246 -21.56 12.18 16.01
CA LEU A 246 -22.46 12.21 14.84
C LEU A 246 -23.92 11.85 15.16
N SER A 247 -24.23 11.49 16.39
CA SER A 247 -25.60 11.10 16.81
C SER A 247 -26.32 12.17 17.65
N LEU A 248 -25.79 13.39 17.70
CA LEU A 248 -26.36 14.50 18.47
C LEU A 248 -26.82 15.71 17.62
N ASP A 249 -26.87 15.54 16.28
CA ASP A 249 -27.43 16.56 15.36
C ASP A 249 -28.66 15.99 14.63
#